data_0d9146495cfe539268fbf412f520f814
#
_entry.id   0d9146495cfe539268fbf412f520f814
#
_cell.length_a   1.000
_cell.length_b   1.000
_cell.length_c   1.000
_cell.angle_alpha   90.00
_cell.angle_beta   90.00
_cell.angle_gamma   90.00
#
_symmetry.space_group_name_H-M   'P 1'
#
loop_
_entity.id
_entity.type
_entity.pdbx_description
1 polymer ?
#
loop_
_entity_poly.entity_id
_entity_poly.type
_entity_poly.pdbx_seq_one_letter_code
_entity_poly.pdbx_strand_id
1 'polypeptide(L)'
;MSKKESTSRTLLVALRGWNDAGEAASTAVSMIEDEHALDRLVVTIDDEVYYDYGAFRPRIENDAEGRRVIRWPGVRIAAAPCDREQRLYTLTGLEPSLRWRSFAAEVVAACRLESIERIVI
;
A
#
# COMPACT_ATOMS: atom_id res chain seq x y z
N MET A 1 25.53 -19.22 -7.95
CA MET A 1 25.21 -18.61 -8.09
C MET A 1 24.48 -17.82 -7.43
N SER A 2 24.50 -17.22 -7.07
CA SER A 2 23.86 -16.64 -6.29
C SER A 2 23.10 -15.58 -6.69
N LYS A 3 22.19 -15.75 -7.39
CA LYS A 3 21.30 -14.78 -7.84
C LYS A 3 20.07 -14.67 -7.02
N LYS A 4 20.11 -15.28 -5.86
CA LYS A 4 18.91 -15.32 -5.07
C LYS A 4 18.47 -13.98 -4.58
N GLU A 5 19.42 -13.13 -4.20
CA GLU A 5 19.03 -11.82 -3.70
C GLU A 5 18.37 -10.99 -4.77
N SER A 6 18.65 -11.23 -6.04
CA SER A 6 18.06 -10.45 -7.10
C SER A 6 16.61 -10.85 -7.38
N THR A 7 16.14 -11.95 -6.77
CA THR A 7 14.77 -12.38 -6.94
C THR A 7 13.94 -12.20 -5.68
N SER A 8 14.53 -11.64 -4.62
CA SER A 8 13.80 -11.39 -3.38
C SER A 8 12.71 -10.36 -3.60
N ARG A 9 11.55 -10.65 -3.05
CA ARG A 9 10.42 -9.75 -3.13
C ARG A 9 10.33 -8.91 -1.88
N THR A 10 10.21 -7.62 -2.06
CA THR A 10 10.25 -6.64 -0.98
C THR A 10 9.02 -5.77 -1.02
N LEU A 11 8.45 -5.53 0.15
CA LEU A 11 7.35 -4.60 0.33
C LEU A 11 7.89 -3.34 1.01
N LEU A 12 7.70 -2.19 0.39
CA LEU A 12 8.01 -0.90 0.98
C LEU A 12 6.74 -0.35 1.58
N VAL A 13 6.79 0.03 2.85
CA VAL A 13 5.62 0.52 3.57
C VAL A 13 5.76 2.00 3.87
N ALA A 14 4.78 2.79 3.47
CA ALA A 14 4.71 4.20 3.82
C ALA A 14 3.27 4.54 4.13
N LEU A 15 2.96 4.65 5.42
CA LEU A 15 1.62 4.96 5.87
C LEU A 15 1.56 6.43 6.24
N ARG A 16 0.51 7.12 5.78
CA ARG A 16 0.26 8.49 6.19
C ARG A 16 -0.30 8.46 7.60
N GLY A 17 0.14 9.41 8.41
CA GLY A 17 -0.28 9.50 9.79
C GLY A 17 0.84 10.04 10.64
N TRP A 18 0.92 9.58 11.88
CA TRP A 18 1.87 10.12 12.86
C TRP A 18 3.33 9.91 12.46
N ASN A 19 3.62 8.81 11.76
CA ASN A 19 5.00 8.45 11.46
C ASN A 19 5.50 8.93 10.11
N ASP A 20 4.70 9.70 9.38
CA ASP A 20 5.09 10.19 8.06
C ASP A 20 5.49 11.66 8.19
N ALA A 21 6.68 11.90 8.68
CA ALA A 21 7.17 13.24 8.97
C ALA A 21 7.16 14.09 7.70
N GLY A 22 6.28 15.13 7.65
CA GLY A 22 6.19 16.01 6.51
C GLY A 22 5.86 15.27 5.22
N GLU A 23 5.27 14.10 5.33
CA GLU A 23 4.91 13.26 4.18
C GLU A 23 6.14 12.81 3.39
N ALA A 24 7.30 12.79 4.02
CA ALA A 24 8.53 12.43 3.32
C ALA A 24 8.49 10.98 2.85
N ALA A 25 8.06 10.08 3.72
CA ALA A 25 8.03 8.65 3.38
C ALA A 25 7.03 8.37 2.26
N SER A 26 5.83 8.92 2.35
CA SER A 26 4.81 8.68 1.34
C SER A 26 5.21 9.31 0.01
N THR A 27 5.86 10.46 0.03
CA THR A 27 6.36 11.09 -1.19
C THR A 27 7.44 10.24 -1.85
N ALA A 28 8.38 9.73 -1.04
CA ALA A 28 9.46 8.89 -1.58
C ALA A 28 8.91 7.63 -2.22
N VAL A 29 7.96 6.98 -1.56
CA VAL A 29 7.36 5.75 -2.10
C VAL A 29 6.57 6.04 -3.37
N SER A 30 5.87 7.17 -3.41
CA SER A 30 5.12 7.57 -4.60
C SER A 30 6.04 7.75 -5.80
N MET A 31 7.22 8.34 -5.60
CA MET A 31 8.21 8.49 -6.67
C MET A 31 8.70 7.13 -7.16
N ILE A 32 8.91 6.21 -6.23
CA ILE A 32 9.34 4.85 -6.59
C ILE A 32 8.25 4.15 -7.39
N GLU A 33 6.99 4.32 -7.01
CA GLU A 33 5.87 3.73 -7.74
C GLU A 33 5.83 4.22 -9.18
N ASP A 34 6.03 5.53 -9.37
CA ASP A 34 6.02 6.09 -10.70
C ASP A 34 7.19 5.60 -11.52
N GLU A 35 8.37 5.57 -10.92
CA GLU A 35 9.58 5.17 -11.63
C GLU A 35 9.55 3.72 -12.08
N HIS A 36 8.94 2.85 -11.29
CA HIS A 36 8.90 1.42 -11.56
C HIS A 36 7.55 0.94 -12.11
N ALA A 37 6.64 1.85 -12.38
CA ALA A 37 5.30 1.54 -12.88
C ALA A 37 4.55 0.55 -11.98
N LEU A 38 4.56 0.82 -10.67
CA LEU A 38 3.90 -0.03 -9.70
C LEU A 38 2.43 0.38 -9.60
N ASP A 39 1.68 0.08 -10.64
CA ASP A 39 0.28 0.52 -10.72
C ASP A 39 -0.73 -0.64 -10.72
N ARG A 40 -0.27 -1.87 -10.59
CA ARG A 40 -1.17 -3.01 -10.50
C ARG A 40 -1.61 -3.18 -9.05
N LEU A 41 -2.90 -3.07 -8.82
CA LEU A 41 -3.45 -3.21 -7.48
C LEU A 41 -3.46 -4.68 -7.07
N VAL A 42 -2.78 -5.00 -5.97
CA VAL A 42 -2.73 -6.36 -5.44
C VAL A 42 -3.86 -6.58 -4.45
N VAL A 43 -4.01 -5.67 -3.50
CA VAL A 43 -5.07 -5.76 -2.50
C VAL A 43 -5.32 -4.38 -1.91
N THR A 44 -6.56 -4.17 -1.50
CA THR A 44 -6.95 -2.98 -0.75
C THR A 44 -7.45 -3.42 0.62
N ILE A 45 -7.02 -2.72 1.66
CA ILE A 45 -7.50 -2.97 3.02
C ILE A 45 -8.15 -1.68 3.49
N ASP A 46 -9.48 -1.64 3.43
CA ASP A 46 -10.25 -0.44 3.78
C ASP A 46 -11.47 -0.78 4.62
N ASP A 47 -11.44 -1.90 5.33
CA ASP A 47 -12.54 -2.34 6.16
C ASP A 47 -12.82 -1.29 7.25
N GLU A 48 -14.10 -1.01 7.46
CA GLU A 48 -14.52 0.01 8.41
C GLU A 48 -14.09 -0.30 9.84
N VAL A 49 -13.76 -1.55 10.15
CA VAL A 49 -13.30 -1.88 11.50
C VAL A 49 -11.94 -1.26 11.80
N TYR A 50 -11.22 -0.81 10.80
CA TYR A 50 -9.89 -0.25 10.99
C TYR A 50 -9.87 1.27 11.04
N TYR A 51 -10.96 1.94 10.65
CA TYR A 51 -10.91 3.39 10.48
C TYR A 51 -12.05 4.09 11.19
N ASP A 52 -11.71 5.20 11.83
CA ASP A 52 -12.67 6.07 12.49
C ASP A 52 -13.09 7.14 11.47
N TYR A 53 -14.26 6.97 10.87
CA TYR A 53 -14.73 7.89 9.85
C TYR A 53 -15.13 9.26 10.40
N GLY A 54 -15.27 9.37 11.72
CA GLY A 54 -15.47 10.67 12.34
C GLY A 54 -14.22 11.52 12.29
N ALA A 55 -13.05 10.87 12.42
CA ALA A 55 -11.77 11.55 12.35
C ALA A 55 -11.25 11.63 10.91
N PHE A 56 -11.47 10.56 10.13
CA PHE A 56 -10.94 10.47 8.77
C PHE A 56 -12.10 10.17 7.83
N ARG A 57 -12.74 11.22 7.37
CA ARG A 57 -13.94 11.10 6.57
C ARG A 57 -13.61 10.63 5.16
N PRO A 58 -14.50 9.86 4.54
CA PRO A 58 -14.35 9.57 3.11
C PRO A 58 -14.43 10.86 2.31
N ARG A 59 -13.75 10.88 1.18
CA ARG A 59 -13.70 12.07 0.33
C ARG A 59 -14.43 11.82 -0.98
N ILE A 60 -14.95 12.88 -1.56
CA ILE A 60 -15.58 12.80 -2.87
C ILE A 60 -14.55 13.31 -3.88
N GLU A 61 -14.29 12.49 -4.90
CA GLU A 61 -13.31 12.81 -5.92
C GLU A 61 -13.91 12.51 -7.29
N ASN A 62 -13.26 12.99 -8.33
CA ASN A 62 -13.64 12.63 -9.70
C ASN A 62 -12.74 11.51 -10.18
N ASP A 63 -13.32 10.50 -10.84
CA ASP A 63 -12.52 9.44 -11.44
C ASP A 63 -11.99 9.90 -12.81
N ALA A 64 -11.33 8.98 -13.51
CA ALA A 64 -10.72 9.28 -14.80
C ALA A 64 -11.73 9.74 -15.85
N GLU A 65 -12.99 9.31 -15.72
CA GLU A 65 -14.05 9.70 -16.63
C GLU A 65 -14.83 10.92 -16.17
N GLY A 66 -14.39 11.55 -15.06
CA GLY A 66 -15.04 12.72 -14.54
C GLY A 66 -16.26 12.43 -13.66
N ARG A 67 -16.51 11.18 -13.33
CA ARG A 67 -17.65 10.83 -12.45
C ARG A 67 -17.25 10.99 -11.00
N ARG A 68 -18.21 11.36 -10.17
CA ARG A 68 -17.95 11.52 -8.74
C ARG A 68 -17.93 10.17 -8.06
N VAL A 69 -16.88 9.92 -7.29
CA VAL A 69 -16.72 8.66 -6.55
C VAL A 69 -16.35 8.97 -5.11
N ILE A 70 -16.65 8.03 -4.22
CA ILE A 70 -16.29 8.15 -2.81
C ILE A 70 -15.01 7.38 -2.58
N ARG A 71 -14.01 8.05 -1.97
CA ARG A 71 -12.76 7.40 -1.58
C ARG A 71 -12.77 7.19 -0.08
N TRP A 72 -12.80 5.94 0.31
CA TRP A 72 -12.76 5.56 1.72
C TRP A 72 -11.32 5.51 2.22
N PRO A 73 -11.09 5.85 3.50
CA PRO A 73 -9.73 5.69 4.05
C PRO A 73 -9.33 4.22 3.99
N GLY A 74 -8.07 3.97 3.72
CA GLY A 74 -7.56 2.62 3.61
C GLY A 74 -6.13 2.61 3.11
N VAL A 75 -5.59 1.41 2.94
CA VAL A 75 -4.27 1.21 2.35
C VAL A 75 -4.41 0.29 1.16
N ARG A 76 -3.41 0.33 0.29
CA ARG A 76 -3.34 -0.56 -0.85
C ARG A 76 -1.93 -1.09 -1.02
N ILE A 77 -1.85 -2.31 -1.54
CA ILE A 77 -0.59 -2.88 -1.98
C ILE A 77 -0.58 -2.87 -3.50
N ALA A 78 0.48 -2.31 -4.05
CA ALA A 78 0.63 -2.17 -5.50
C ALA A 78 1.90 -2.87 -5.96
N ALA A 79 1.92 -3.28 -7.22
CA ALA A 79 3.05 -3.99 -7.82
C ALA A 79 3.14 -3.64 -9.29
N ALA A 80 4.22 -4.09 -9.91
CA ALA A 80 4.39 -3.94 -11.36
C ALA A 80 3.36 -4.80 -12.11
N PRO A 81 3.09 -4.50 -13.38
CA PRO A 81 2.21 -5.34 -14.18
C PRO A 81 2.65 -6.80 -14.20
N CYS A 82 1.71 -7.71 -14.39
CA CYS A 82 1.98 -9.14 -14.30
C CYS A 82 2.99 -9.63 -15.33
N ASP A 83 3.18 -8.90 -16.41
CA ASP A 83 4.14 -9.28 -17.45
C ASP A 83 5.57 -8.88 -17.10
N ARG A 84 5.78 -8.33 -15.90
CA ARG A 84 7.10 -7.93 -15.45
C ARG A 84 7.49 -8.73 -14.23
N GLU A 85 8.78 -8.70 -13.93
CA GLU A 85 9.28 -9.38 -12.75
C GLU A 85 8.76 -8.72 -11.49
N GLN A 86 8.19 -9.53 -10.62
CA GLN A 86 7.52 -9.04 -9.43
C GLN A 86 8.47 -9.04 -8.23
N ARG A 87 9.30 -8.01 -8.12
CA ARG A 87 10.24 -7.94 -7.00
C ARG A 87 9.98 -6.80 -6.04
N LEU A 88 9.25 -5.80 -6.47
CA LEU A 88 9.00 -4.63 -5.65
C LEU A 88 7.51 -4.41 -5.48
N TYR A 89 7.09 -4.25 -4.24
CA TYR A 89 5.71 -3.97 -3.88
C TYR A 89 5.69 -2.76 -2.98
N THR A 90 4.61 -2.02 -2.98
CA THR A 90 4.43 -0.89 -2.08
C THR A 90 3.13 -1.03 -1.33
N LEU A 91 3.14 -0.61 -0.06
CA LEU A 91 1.93 -0.48 0.73
C LEU A 91 1.81 0.97 1.13
N THR A 92 0.76 1.63 0.69
CA THR A 92 0.56 3.05 0.95
C THR A 92 -0.88 3.32 1.34
N GLY A 93 -1.10 4.44 2.01
CA GLY A 93 -2.42 4.86 2.42
C GLY A 93 -2.39 5.40 3.83
N LEU A 94 -3.58 5.54 4.42
CA LEU A 94 -3.73 6.05 5.77
C LEU A 94 -3.57 4.91 6.77
N GLU A 95 -2.77 5.12 7.81
CA GLU A 95 -2.61 4.11 8.85
C GLU A 95 -3.96 3.85 9.53
N PRO A 96 -4.18 2.62 10.03
CA PRO A 96 -5.45 2.32 10.68
C PRO A 96 -5.59 3.07 12.00
N SER A 97 -6.83 3.38 12.37
CA SER A 97 -7.13 4.01 13.65
C SER A 97 -7.26 2.98 14.75
N LEU A 98 -7.73 1.80 14.39
CA LEU A 98 -8.08 0.75 15.35
C LEU A 98 -7.63 -0.61 14.84
N ARG A 99 -7.59 -1.58 15.75
CA ARG A 99 -7.40 -2.99 15.41
C ARG A 99 -6.12 -3.25 14.64
N TRP A 100 -5.06 -2.64 15.13
CA TRP A 100 -3.76 -2.73 14.50
C TRP A 100 -3.29 -4.18 14.32
N ARG A 101 -3.58 -5.03 15.30
CA ARG A 101 -3.15 -6.42 15.24
C ARG A 101 -3.81 -7.16 14.07
N SER A 102 -5.12 -6.96 13.91
CA SER A 102 -5.84 -7.58 12.79
C SER A 102 -5.38 -7.02 11.46
N PHE A 103 -5.14 -5.71 11.42
CA PHE A 103 -4.64 -5.06 10.23
C PHE A 103 -3.29 -5.66 9.83
N ALA A 104 -2.37 -5.77 10.78
CA ALA A 104 -1.05 -6.34 10.51
C ALA A 104 -1.16 -7.78 10.03
N ALA A 105 -2.10 -8.55 10.58
CA ALA A 105 -2.30 -9.93 10.15
C ALA A 105 -2.76 -10.00 8.70
N GLU A 106 -3.62 -9.06 8.27
CA GLU A 106 -4.05 -9.03 6.86
C GLU A 106 -2.89 -8.68 5.93
N VAL A 107 -2.05 -7.74 6.35
CA VAL A 107 -0.87 -7.38 5.56
C VAL A 107 0.07 -8.59 5.43
N VAL A 108 0.32 -9.28 6.52
CA VAL A 108 1.19 -10.45 6.51
C VAL A 108 0.60 -11.56 5.62
N ALA A 109 -0.71 -11.76 5.68
CA ALA A 109 -1.37 -12.76 4.84
C ALA A 109 -1.19 -12.42 3.35
N ALA A 110 -1.35 -11.15 3.00
CA ALA A 110 -1.14 -10.72 1.62
C ALA A 110 0.32 -10.95 1.20
N CYS A 111 1.26 -10.64 2.09
CA CYS A 111 2.67 -10.87 1.80
C CYS A 111 2.96 -12.35 1.54
N ARG A 112 2.35 -13.23 2.30
CA ARG A 112 2.55 -14.67 2.09
C ARG A 112 1.99 -15.14 0.76
N LEU A 113 0.83 -14.62 0.39
CA LEU A 113 0.24 -14.98 -0.90
C LEU A 113 1.10 -14.53 -2.07
N GLU A 114 1.82 -13.41 -1.91
CA GLU A 114 2.68 -12.88 -2.96
C GLU A 114 4.13 -13.34 -2.82
N SER A 115 4.42 -14.15 -1.83
CA SER A 115 5.79 -14.63 -1.56
C SER A 115 6.77 -13.48 -1.29
N ILE A 116 6.28 -12.44 -0.64
CA ILE A 116 7.11 -11.32 -0.22
C ILE A 116 7.98 -11.77 0.96
N GLU A 117 9.28 -11.56 0.86
CA GLU A 117 10.23 -12.04 1.84
C GLU A 117 10.76 -10.96 2.77
N ARG A 118 10.61 -9.70 2.40
CA ARG A 118 11.19 -8.60 3.16
C ARG A 118 10.21 -7.44 3.21
N ILE A 119 10.09 -6.83 4.38
CA ILE A 119 9.26 -5.64 4.57
C ILE A 119 10.15 -4.52 5.08
N VAL A 120 10.12 -3.39 4.41
CA VAL A 120 10.89 -2.20 4.78
C VAL A 120 9.90 -1.10 5.13
N ILE A 121 10.05 -0.55 6.32
CA ILE A 121 9.16 0.50 6.81
C ILE A 121 9.92 1.80 6.96
#